data_8135f370a9b362eef1c0975bd102d6b6
#
_entry.id   8135f370a9b362eef1c0975bd102d6b6
#
_cell.length_a   1.000
_cell.length_b   1.000
_cell.length_c   1.000
_cell.angle_alpha   90.00
_cell.angle_beta   90.00
_cell.angle_gamma   90.00
#
_symmetry.space_group_name_H-M   'P 1'
#
loop_
_entity.id
_entity.type
_entity.pdbx_description
1 polymer ?
#
loop_
_entity_poly.entity_id
_entity_poly.type
_entity_poly.pdbx_seq_one_letter_code
_entity_poly.pdbx_strand_id
1 'polypeptide(L)'
;MSTWRKRLATAGLSVALVAGGIWVLNRLDEAPLPHAERVTTTASLDIARGRYLARAGNCLACHTRQGGVAFAGGRGIETPFGVIYAPNLTPDRETGIGARSASEFWRALHNGRSRDGRLLSPAFPYPSYTRITREDSDAIFA
;
A
#
# COMPACT_ATOMS: atom_id res chain seq x y z
N MET A 1 22.58 -35.81 -24.57
CA MET A 1 22.40 -34.97 -23.40
C MET A 1 22.25 -35.84 -22.17
N SER A 2 23.07 -35.63 -21.13
CA SER A 2 23.05 -36.47 -19.93
C SER A 2 21.70 -36.30 -19.18
N THR A 3 21.23 -37.34 -18.52
CA THR A 3 19.98 -37.39 -17.74
C THR A 3 19.90 -36.26 -16.71
N TRP A 4 21.04 -35.81 -16.18
CA TRP A 4 21.16 -34.70 -15.26
C TRP A 4 20.78 -33.35 -15.89
N ARG A 5 21.24 -33.07 -17.12
CA ARG A 5 20.88 -31.85 -17.86
C ARG A 5 19.38 -31.78 -18.14
N LYS A 6 18.75 -32.91 -18.46
CA LYS A 6 17.28 -32.99 -18.64
C LYS A 6 16.55 -32.70 -17.34
N ARG A 7 16.99 -33.27 -16.21
CA ARG A 7 16.40 -33.02 -14.89
C ARG A 7 16.52 -31.57 -14.46
N LEU A 8 17.65 -30.91 -14.68
CA LEU A 8 17.82 -29.49 -14.42
C LEU A 8 16.92 -28.61 -15.30
N ALA A 9 16.80 -28.95 -16.58
CA ALA A 9 15.94 -28.21 -17.50
C ALA A 9 14.45 -28.33 -17.10
N THR A 10 13.99 -29.52 -16.71
CA THR A 10 12.61 -29.71 -16.24
C THR A 10 12.37 -29.00 -14.93
N ALA A 11 13.29 -29.04 -13.97
CA ALA A 11 13.17 -28.33 -12.72
C ALA A 11 13.11 -26.79 -12.94
N GLY A 12 13.98 -26.26 -13.79
CA GLY A 12 13.97 -24.83 -14.15
C GLY A 12 12.67 -24.39 -14.81
N LEU A 13 12.14 -25.21 -15.74
CA LEU A 13 10.85 -24.94 -16.38
C LEU A 13 9.70 -24.95 -15.38
N SER A 14 9.68 -25.92 -14.45
CA SER A 14 8.64 -25.99 -13.42
C SER A 14 8.66 -24.76 -12.51
N VAL A 15 9.83 -24.31 -12.06
CA VAL A 15 9.98 -23.11 -11.26
C VAL A 15 9.50 -21.88 -12.02
N ALA A 16 9.85 -21.74 -13.30
CA ALA A 16 9.42 -20.62 -14.13
C ALA A 16 7.88 -20.60 -14.33
N LEU A 17 7.27 -21.78 -14.53
CA LEU A 17 5.82 -21.91 -14.68
C LEU A 17 5.09 -21.55 -13.37
N VAL A 18 5.59 -22.00 -12.21
CA VAL A 18 5.03 -21.66 -10.91
C VAL A 18 5.16 -20.16 -10.63
N ALA A 19 6.34 -19.59 -10.86
CA ALA A 19 6.56 -18.16 -10.66
C ALA A 19 5.68 -17.30 -11.61
N GLY A 20 5.56 -17.72 -12.88
CA GLY A 20 4.68 -17.08 -13.84
C GLY A 20 3.21 -17.19 -13.45
N GLY A 21 2.78 -18.36 -12.97
CA GLY A 21 1.43 -18.58 -12.46
C GLY A 21 1.11 -17.69 -11.26
N ILE A 22 1.99 -17.63 -10.28
CA ILE A 22 1.85 -16.74 -9.12
C ILE A 22 1.78 -15.27 -9.57
N TRP A 23 2.63 -14.87 -10.51
CA TRP A 23 2.63 -13.51 -11.03
C TRP A 23 1.31 -13.14 -11.74
N VAL A 24 0.79 -14.05 -12.58
CA VAL A 24 -0.50 -13.89 -13.26
C VAL A 24 -1.64 -13.81 -12.24
N LEU A 25 -1.71 -14.75 -11.30
CA LEU A 25 -2.75 -14.77 -10.26
C LEU A 25 -2.73 -13.49 -9.43
N ASN A 26 -1.56 -13.00 -9.03
CA ASN A 26 -1.43 -11.73 -8.32
C ASN A 26 -1.93 -10.52 -9.13
N ARG A 27 -1.94 -10.59 -10.45
CA ARG A 27 -2.48 -9.53 -11.30
C ARG A 27 -3.96 -9.67 -11.57
N LEU A 28 -4.46 -10.90 -11.66
CA LEU A 28 -5.86 -11.18 -11.97
C LEU A 28 -6.79 -11.01 -10.74
N ASP A 29 -6.25 -11.15 -9.53
CA ASP A 29 -7.02 -11.10 -8.28
C ASP A 29 -7.37 -9.68 -7.83
N GLU A 30 -7.05 -8.69 -8.62
CA GLU A 30 -7.31 -7.29 -8.28
C GLU A 30 -8.39 -6.69 -9.20
N ALA A 31 -9.56 -6.40 -8.61
CA ALA A 31 -10.61 -5.68 -9.31
C ALA A 31 -10.07 -4.34 -9.85
N PRO A 32 -10.46 -3.95 -11.08
CA PRO A 32 -10.11 -2.64 -11.62
C PRO A 32 -10.51 -1.55 -10.65
N LEU A 33 -9.58 -0.62 -10.38
CA LEU A 33 -9.91 0.55 -9.57
C LEU A 33 -11.02 1.34 -10.28
N PRO A 34 -12.10 1.73 -9.59
CA PRO A 34 -13.06 2.68 -10.14
C PRO A 34 -12.28 3.92 -10.60
N HIS A 35 -12.62 4.43 -11.78
CA HIS A 35 -12.01 5.66 -12.27
C HIS A 35 -12.15 6.74 -11.20
N ALA A 36 -11.07 7.49 -11.01
CA ALA A 36 -10.82 8.44 -9.93
C ALA A 36 -12.09 9.19 -9.50
N GLU A 37 -12.82 8.61 -8.59
CA GLU A 37 -13.91 9.28 -7.92
C GLU A 37 -13.26 10.23 -6.91
N ARG A 38 -13.40 11.51 -7.17
CA ARG A 38 -12.93 12.54 -6.25
C ARG A 38 -13.84 12.45 -5.03
N VAL A 39 -13.31 12.06 -3.89
CA VAL A 39 -14.06 12.14 -2.64
C VAL A 39 -14.39 13.61 -2.41
N THR A 40 -15.63 13.97 -2.72
CA THR A 40 -16.20 15.27 -2.35
C THR A 40 -16.68 15.19 -0.90
N THR A 41 -15.75 14.91 0.01
CA THR A 41 -16.05 14.93 1.45
C THR A 41 -16.02 16.38 1.89
N THR A 42 -17.17 17.00 1.88
CA THR A 42 -17.39 18.38 2.35
C THR A 42 -17.93 18.46 3.77
N ALA A 43 -18.23 17.33 4.40
CA ALA A 43 -18.73 17.30 5.74
C ALA A 43 -17.59 17.38 6.78
N SER A 44 -17.62 18.40 7.63
CA SER A 44 -16.66 18.57 8.73
C SER A 44 -16.60 17.35 9.67
N LEU A 45 -17.69 16.60 9.77
CA LEU A 45 -17.78 15.36 10.56
C LEU A 45 -16.91 14.24 9.99
N ASP A 46 -16.82 14.11 8.66
CA ASP A 46 -16.01 13.07 8.02
C ASP A 46 -14.51 13.35 8.21
N ILE A 47 -14.09 14.60 8.12
CA ILE A 47 -12.69 15.00 8.40
C ILE A 47 -12.34 14.75 9.87
N ALA A 48 -13.25 15.04 10.81
CA ALA A 48 -13.04 14.75 12.22
C ALA A 48 -12.93 13.24 12.48
N ARG A 49 -13.78 12.44 11.85
CA ARG A 49 -13.73 10.96 11.87
C ARG A 49 -12.42 10.45 11.30
N GLY A 50 -12.03 10.92 10.13
CA GLY A 50 -10.77 10.53 9.48
C GLY A 50 -9.55 10.83 10.33
N ARG A 51 -9.51 12.00 10.95
CA ARG A 51 -8.46 12.39 11.90
C ARG A 51 -8.40 11.48 13.12
N TYR A 52 -9.55 11.10 13.65
CA TYR A 52 -9.63 10.15 14.76
C TYR A 52 -9.12 8.77 14.31
N LEU A 53 -9.59 8.26 13.18
CA LEU A 53 -9.22 6.95 12.65
C LEU A 53 -7.73 6.85 12.30
N ALA A 54 -7.16 7.89 11.71
CA ALA A 54 -5.73 7.95 11.41
C ALA A 54 -4.87 7.89 12.69
N ARG A 55 -5.36 8.46 13.79
CA ARG A 55 -4.70 8.34 15.11
C ARG A 55 -4.90 6.96 15.73
N ALA A 56 -6.14 6.44 15.70
CA ALA A 56 -6.46 5.11 16.22
C ALA A 56 -5.70 4.01 15.47
N GLY A 57 -5.55 4.16 14.14
CA GLY A 57 -4.74 3.28 13.29
C GLY A 57 -3.23 3.52 13.42
N ASN A 58 -2.80 4.41 14.32
CA ASN A 58 -1.38 4.71 14.59
C ASN A 58 -0.56 5.14 13.36
N CYS A 59 -1.20 5.71 12.35
CA CYS A 59 -0.54 6.16 11.12
C CYS A 59 0.59 7.16 11.40
N LEU A 60 0.35 8.07 12.37
CA LEU A 60 1.29 9.10 12.77
C LEU A 60 2.64 8.53 13.23
N ALA A 61 2.63 7.40 13.92
CA ALA A 61 3.84 6.82 14.51
C ALA A 61 4.87 6.43 13.45
N CYS A 62 4.45 5.93 12.31
CA CYS A 62 5.34 5.58 11.20
C CYS A 62 5.53 6.74 10.22
N HIS A 63 4.49 7.52 9.97
CA HIS A 63 4.50 8.56 8.94
C HIS A 63 4.91 9.95 9.44
N THR A 64 5.58 10.02 10.60
CA THR A 64 6.14 11.27 11.14
C THR A 64 7.55 11.02 11.65
N ARG A 65 8.52 11.74 11.08
CA ARG A 65 9.89 11.75 11.59
C ARG A 65 9.94 12.46 12.93
N GLN A 66 10.79 12.02 13.84
CA GLN A 66 10.99 12.70 15.12
C GLN A 66 11.32 14.20 14.91
N GLY A 67 10.55 15.08 15.55
CA GLY A 67 10.66 16.53 15.38
C GLY A 67 10.19 17.06 14.02
N GLY A 68 9.62 16.21 13.17
CA GLY A 68 9.12 16.59 11.85
C GLY A 68 7.65 16.97 11.82
N VAL A 69 7.19 17.40 10.64
CA VAL A 69 5.78 17.73 10.40
C VAL A 69 4.96 16.44 10.41
N ALA A 70 3.80 16.48 11.05
CA ALA A 70 2.88 15.36 11.15
C ALA A 70 2.52 14.80 9.75
N PHE A 71 2.59 13.50 9.61
CA PHE A 71 2.33 12.76 8.37
C PHE A 71 3.25 13.06 7.18
N ALA A 72 4.29 13.90 7.32
CA ALA A 72 5.21 14.22 6.23
C ALA A 72 6.24 13.10 5.93
N GLY A 73 6.12 11.95 6.60
CA GLY A 73 6.98 10.81 6.35
C GLY A 73 8.40 10.96 6.90
N GLY A 74 9.33 10.25 6.26
CA GLY A 74 10.77 10.34 6.55
C GLY A 74 11.22 9.62 7.82
N ARG A 75 10.35 8.89 8.52
CA ARG A 75 10.74 8.03 9.63
C ARG A 75 11.36 6.75 9.08
N GLY A 76 12.59 6.44 9.52
CA GLY A 76 13.22 5.16 9.26
C GLY A 76 12.63 4.04 10.10
N ILE A 77 12.30 2.94 9.47
CA ILE A 77 11.82 1.70 10.09
C ILE A 77 12.90 0.65 9.82
N GLU A 78 13.56 0.19 10.87
CA GLU A 78 14.59 -0.84 10.76
C GLU A 78 13.96 -2.20 10.46
N THR A 79 14.55 -2.90 9.51
CA THR A 79 14.15 -4.26 9.12
C THR A 79 15.40 -5.13 8.97
N PRO A 80 15.28 -6.46 8.99
CA PRO A 80 16.42 -7.35 8.72
C PRO A 80 17.09 -7.14 7.36
N PHE A 81 16.44 -6.42 6.45
CA PHE A 81 16.89 -6.16 5.08
C PHE A 81 17.37 -4.72 4.86
N GLY A 82 17.40 -3.90 5.91
CA GLY A 82 17.78 -2.48 5.86
C GLY A 82 16.70 -1.56 6.38
N VAL A 83 16.93 -0.25 6.27
CA VAL A 83 16.01 0.79 6.73
C VAL A 83 15.02 1.15 5.62
N ILE A 84 13.74 1.11 5.95
CA ILE A 84 12.65 1.55 5.07
C ILE A 84 12.12 2.88 5.58
N TYR A 85 12.07 3.89 4.71
CA TYR A 85 11.52 5.19 5.09
C TYR A 85 10.05 5.28 4.77
N ALA A 86 9.23 5.63 5.77
CA ALA A 86 7.81 5.84 5.61
C ALA A 86 7.54 7.03 4.67
N PRO A 87 6.62 6.89 3.69
CA PRO A 87 6.30 7.96 2.75
C PRO A 87 5.51 9.09 3.38
N ASN A 88 5.47 10.22 2.68
CA ASN A 88 4.65 11.37 2.99
C ASN A 88 3.16 11.07 2.69
N LEU A 89 2.31 11.22 3.69
CA LEU A 89 0.85 11.07 3.60
C LEU A 89 0.10 12.43 3.61
N THR A 90 0.81 13.56 3.56
CA THR A 90 0.15 14.86 3.49
C THR A 90 -0.52 15.10 2.13
N PRO A 91 -1.43 16.10 2.02
CA PRO A 91 -2.07 16.47 0.75
C PRO A 91 -1.10 17.10 -0.29
N ASP A 92 0.18 17.16 -0.01
CA ASP A 92 1.17 17.62 -0.97
C ASP A 92 1.11 16.80 -2.26
N ARG A 93 1.05 17.47 -3.41
CA ARG A 93 0.86 16.83 -4.71
C ARG A 93 2.12 16.23 -5.29
N GLU A 94 3.28 16.73 -4.90
CA GLU A 94 4.57 16.33 -5.43
C GLU A 94 5.17 15.16 -4.63
N THR A 95 5.24 15.30 -3.33
CA THR A 95 5.89 14.33 -2.44
C THR A 95 4.92 13.49 -1.62
N GLY A 96 3.68 13.94 -1.46
CA GLY A 96 2.64 13.30 -0.66
C GLY A 96 1.62 12.50 -1.47
N ILE A 97 0.42 12.41 -0.93
CA ILE A 97 -0.69 11.68 -1.56
C ILE A 97 -1.72 12.58 -2.25
N GLY A 98 -1.48 13.90 -2.32
CA GLY A 98 -2.42 14.87 -2.91
C GLY A 98 -2.70 14.72 -4.40
N ALA A 99 -1.87 13.96 -5.14
CA ALA A 99 -2.11 13.59 -6.53
C ALA A 99 -2.74 12.20 -6.69
N ARG A 100 -3.08 11.52 -5.59
CA ARG A 100 -3.68 10.18 -5.59
C ARG A 100 -5.20 10.28 -5.52
N SER A 101 -5.87 9.18 -5.89
CA SER A 101 -7.30 9.02 -5.68
C SER A 101 -7.59 8.31 -4.36
N ALA A 102 -8.81 8.47 -3.85
CA ALA A 102 -9.29 7.73 -2.69
C ALA A 102 -9.27 6.21 -2.93
N SER A 103 -9.54 5.78 -4.16
CA SER A 103 -9.48 4.36 -4.54
C SER A 103 -8.04 3.81 -4.50
N GLU A 104 -7.04 4.58 -4.93
CA GLU A 104 -5.63 4.20 -4.78
C GLU A 104 -5.20 4.13 -3.32
N PHE A 105 -5.70 5.04 -2.47
CA PHE A 105 -5.45 5.03 -1.04
C PHE A 105 -6.09 3.81 -0.36
N TRP A 106 -7.37 3.55 -0.65
CA TRP A 106 -8.07 2.37 -0.14
C TRP A 106 -7.37 1.06 -0.55
N ARG A 107 -6.96 0.95 -1.81
CA ARG A 107 -6.20 -0.20 -2.32
C ARG A 107 -4.89 -0.40 -1.57
N ALA A 108 -4.18 0.68 -1.24
CA ALA A 108 -2.96 0.60 -0.45
C ALA A 108 -3.22 0.02 0.94
N LEU A 109 -4.28 0.48 1.62
CA LEU A 109 -4.68 -0.02 2.93
C LEU A 109 -5.20 -1.46 2.87
N HIS A 110 -6.05 -1.76 1.90
CA HIS A 110 -6.81 -3.01 1.84
C HIS A 110 -6.00 -4.15 1.21
N ASN A 111 -5.27 -3.86 0.13
CA ASN A 111 -4.57 -4.86 -0.67
C ASN A 111 -3.03 -4.77 -0.55
N GLY A 112 -2.50 -3.80 0.18
CA GLY A 112 -1.07 -3.58 0.29
C GLY A 112 -0.40 -3.23 -1.04
N ARG A 113 -1.11 -2.56 -1.96
CA ARG A 113 -0.62 -2.21 -3.30
C ARG A 113 -0.44 -0.72 -3.50
N SER A 114 0.65 -0.36 -4.12
CA SER A 114 0.97 1.00 -4.55
C SER A 114 0.15 1.40 -5.80
N ARG A 115 0.21 2.69 -6.15
CA ARG A 115 -0.43 3.26 -7.35
C ARG A 115 -0.09 2.53 -8.64
N ASP A 116 1.15 2.09 -8.80
CA ASP A 116 1.65 1.33 -9.95
C ASP A 116 1.37 -0.18 -9.88
N GLY A 117 0.62 -0.64 -8.86
CA GLY A 117 0.24 -2.04 -8.66
C GLY A 117 1.28 -2.92 -7.97
N ARG A 118 2.51 -2.41 -7.72
CA ARG A 118 3.51 -3.17 -6.97
C ARG A 118 3.10 -3.34 -5.51
N LEU A 119 3.51 -4.42 -4.89
CA LEU A 119 3.30 -4.64 -3.47
C LEU A 119 4.06 -3.60 -2.64
N LEU A 120 3.41 -3.11 -1.60
CA LEU A 120 4.03 -2.27 -0.58
C LEU A 120 4.98 -3.11 0.28
N SER A 121 5.96 -2.44 0.89
CA SER A 121 6.87 -3.11 1.81
C SER A 121 6.12 -3.75 2.99
N PRO A 122 6.50 -4.99 3.42
CA PRO A 122 5.90 -5.64 4.58
C PRO A 122 6.07 -4.88 5.91
N ALA A 123 6.92 -3.85 5.95
CA ALA A 123 6.98 -2.92 7.10
C ALA A 123 5.65 -2.17 7.29
N PHE A 124 4.83 -2.04 6.24
CA PHE A 124 3.45 -1.60 6.34
C PHE A 124 2.55 -2.79 6.66
N PRO A 125 1.92 -2.85 7.85
CA PRO A 125 1.11 -3.99 8.27
C PRO A 125 -0.29 -3.95 7.63
N TYR A 126 -0.38 -3.92 6.29
CA TYR A 126 -1.65 -3.84 5.58
C TYR A 126 -2.67 -4.92 5.98
N PRO A 127 -2.28 -6.15 6.39
CA PRO A 127 -3.27 -7.13 6.85
C PRO A 127 -4.10 -6.67 8.05
N SER A 128 -3.60 -5.71 8.82
CA SER A 128 -4.34 -5.09 9.93
C SER A 128 -5.42 -4.11 9.45
N TYR A 129 -5.33 -3.65 8.20
CA TYR A 129 -6.24 -2.66 7.61
C TYR A 129 -7.18 -3.24 6.55
N THR A 130 -7.09 -4.52 6.22
CA THR A 130 -7.93 -5.18 5.20
C THR A 130 -9.42 -5.17 5.51
N ARG A 131 -9.81 -4.91 6.76
CA ARG A 131 -11.20 -4.82 7.19
C ARG A 131 -11.73 -3.39 7.32
N ILE A 132 -10.93 -2.39 6.98
CA ILE A 132 -11.40 -1.01 6.99
C ILE A 132 -12.54 -0.86 5.97
N THR A 133 -13.59 -0.15 6.33
CA THR A 133 -14.68 0.12 5.38
C THR A 133 -14.23 1.18 4.37
N ARG A 134 -14.93 1.25 3.25
CA ARG A 134 -14.64 2.26 2.23
C ARG A 134 -14.85 3.67 2.79
N GLU A 135 -15.92 3.88 3.55
CA GLU A 135 -16.24 5.16 4.19
C GLU A 135 -15.14 5.61 5.16
N ASP A 136 -14.61 4.68 5.96
CA ASP A 136 -13.53 4.97 6.90
C ASP A 136 -12.22 5.31 6.19
N SER A 137 -11.91 4.58 5.14
CA SER A 137 -10.74 4.87 4.30
C SER A 137 -10.86 6.23 3.63
N ASP A 138 -12.04 6.56 3.08
CA ASP A 138 -12.30 7.83 2.41
C ASP A 138 -12.26 9.00 3.41
N ALA A 139 -12.75 8.79 4.64
CA ALA A 139 -12.65 9.78 5.72
C ALA A 139 -11.19 10.04 6.13
N ILE A 140 -10.35 9.00 6.21
CA ILE A 140 -8.91 9.16 6.49
C ILE A 140 -8.22 9.92 5.36
N PHE A 141 -8.59 9.64 4.11
CA PHE A 141 -7.99 10.26 2.94
C PHE A 141 -8.35 11.75 2.81
N ALA A 142 -9.55 12.16 3.22
CA ALA A 142 -10.06 13.55 3.18
C ALA A 142 -9.30 14.48 4.11
#